data_fd1c1b246804a9cd6fd0465662123824
#
_entry.id   fd1c1b246804a9cd6fd0465662123824
#
_cell.length_a   1.000
_cell.length_b   1.000
_cell.length_c   1.000
_cell.angle_alpha   90.00
_cell.angle_beta   90.00
_cell.angle_gamma   90.00
#
_symmetry.space_group_name_H-M   'P 1'
#
loop_
_entity.id
_entity.type
_entity.pdbx_description
1 polymer ?
#
loop_
_entity_poly.entity_id
_entity_poly.type
_entity_poly.pdbx_seq_one_letter_code
_entity_poly.pdbx_strand_id
1 'polypeptide(L)'
;MNKLLEKKCVPCEGGVVPFDISEIHKYQKMVDGWNIIKDKKDIFFLEKQFSFKNFLDSQNFVNVVGKISEEEGHHPEITFGWGYAKINITTHAIEGLSENDFILAAKIDKI
;
A
#
# COMPACT_ATOMS: atom_id res chain seq x y z
N MET A 1 19.11 -0.73 4.21
CA MET A 1 18.47 -1.46 3.11
C MET A 1 17.09 -1.96 3.56
N ASN A 2 16.07 -1.73 2.75
CA ASN A 2 14.71 -2.13 3.10
C ASN A 2 14.46 -3.60 2.74
N LYS A 3 14.35 -4.44 3.75
CA LYS A 3 14.12 -5.87 3.56
C LYS A 3 12.76 -6.19 2.93
N LEU A 4 11.81 -5.27 3.02
CA LEU A 4 10.48 -5.45 2.43
C LEU A 4 10.56 -5.58 0.91
N LEU A 5 11.53 -4.93 0.27
CA LEU A 5 11.71 -4.99 -1.18
C LEU A 5 12.08 -6.38 -1.67
N GLU A 6 12.70 -7.19 -0.81
CA GLU A 6 13.13 -8.55 -1.15
C GLU A 6 12.02 -9.57 -0.93
N LYS A 7 10.94 -9.17 -0.26
CA LYS A 7 9.83 -10.06 0.05
C LYS A 7 8.76 -10.01 -1.05
N LYS A 8 7.96 -11.06 -1.10
CA LYS A 8 6.83 -11.15 -1.99
C LYS A 8 5.56 -11.27 -1.15
N CYS A 9 4.48 -10.63 -1.59
CA CYS A 9 3.20 -10.79 -0.93
C CYS A 9 2.75 -12.24 -1.03
N VAL A 10 2.20 -12.75 0.08
CA VAL A 10 1.66 -14.11 0.11
C VAL A 10 0.13 -14.03 0.19
N PRO A 11 -0.58 -15.05 -0.31
CA PRO A 11 -2.03 -15.05 -0.19
C PRO A 11 -2.44 -14.89 1.27
N CYS A 12 -3.37 -13.97 1.52
CA CYS A 12 -3.86 -13.72 2.87
C CYS A 12 -5.21 -14.38 3.03
N GLU A 13 -5.26 -15.41 3.87
CA GLU A 13 -6.50 -16.12 4.15
C GLU A 13 -7.15 -15.58 5.41
N GLY A 14 -8.47 -15.69 5.50
CA GLY A 14 -9.19 -15.31 6.70
C GLY A 14 -8.69 -16.10 7.89
N GLY A 15 -8.67 -15.49 9.07
CA GLY A 15 -8.16 -16.12 10.29
C GLY A 15 -6.78 -15.65 10.71
N VAL A 16 -6.06 -15.00 9.81
CA VAL A 16 -4.80 -14.31 10.16
C VAL A 16 -5.18 -13.06 10.95
N VAL A 17 -4.52 -12.83 12.08
CA VAL A 17 -4.79 -11.66 12.92
C VAL A 17 -4.14 -10.44 12.28
N PRO A 18 -4.89 -9.34 12.05
CA PRO A 18 -4.28 -8.12 11.55
C PRO A 18 -3.31 -7.54 12.56
N PHE A 19 -2.35 -6.74 12.08
CA PHE A 19 -1.39 -6.08 12.94
C PHE A 19 -2.08 -5.19 13.96
N ASP A 20 -1.61 -5.22 15.21
CA ASP A 20 -2.02 -4.23 16.21
C ASP A 20 -1.28 -2.91 15.94
N ILE A 21 -1.64 -1.86 16.69
CA ILE A 21 -1.06 -0.53 16.45
C ILE A 21 0.45 -0.51 16.66
N SER A 22 0.96 -1.31 17.56
CA SER A 22 2.39 -1.40 17.82
C SER A 22 3.16 -1.95 16.61
N GLU A 23 2.64 -3.04 16.03
CA GLU A 23 3.22 -3.63 14.81
C GLU A 23 3.12 -2.68 13.63
N ILE A 24 1.98 -1.99 13.50
CA ILE A 24 1.77 -1.01 12.43
C ILE A 24 2.85 0.06 12.49
N HIS A 25 3.10 0.63 13.65
CA HIS A 25 4.12 1.67 13.80
C HIS A 25 5.53 1.16 13.53
N LYS A 26 5.79 -0.09 13.91
CA LYS A 26 7.08 -0.72 13.63
C LYS A 26 7.34 -0.81 12.13
N TYR A 27 6.34 -1.28 11.38
CA TYR A 27 6.46 -1.43 9.92
C TYR A 27 6.40 -0.08 9.21
N GLN A 28 5.65 0.88 9.74
CA GLN A 28 5.57 2.23 9.14
C GLN A 28 6.94 2.87 8.99
N LYS A 29 7.85 2.58 9.90
CA LYS A 29 9.23 3.10 9.86
C LYS A 29 10.04 2.53 8.69
N MET A 30 9.58 1.45 8.09
CA MET A 30 10.26 0.78 6.99
C MET A 30 9.83 1.31 5.62
N VAL A 31 8.80 2.16 5.57
CA VAL A 31 8.31 2.77 4.34
C VAL A 31 8.31 4.28 4.50
N ASP A 32 8.29 5.01 3.36
CA ASP A 32 8.48 6.46 3.37
C ASP A 32 7.18 7.18 3.01
N GLY A 33 6.70 8.02 3.93
CA GLY A 33 5.59 8.92 3.66
C GLY A 33 4.22 8.27 3.63
N TRP A 34 4.07 7.06 4.12
CA TRP A 34 2.77 6.40 4.21
C TRP A 34 2.07 6.73 5.51
N ASN A 35 0.84 7.22 5.40
CA ASN A 35 0.02 7.56 6.56
C ASN A 35 -0.83 6.37 6.98
N ILE A 36 -1.05 6.23 8.27
CA ILE A 36 -1.93 5.21 8.81
C ILE A 36 -3.29 5.86 9.02
N ILE A 37 -4.28 5.38 8.31
CA ILE A 37 -5.65 5.92 8.36
C ILE A 37 -6.58 4.82 8.89
N LYS A 38 -7.56 5.22 9.66
CA LYS A 38 -8.58 4.31 10.19
C LYS A 38 -9.92 4.70 9.58
N ASP A 39 -10.62 3.76 8.99
CA ASP A 39 -11.92 4.05 8.39
C ASP A 39 -13.06 4.02 9.42
N LYS A 40 -14.29 4.21 8.96
CA LYS A 40 -15.48 4.27 9.82
C LYS A 40 -15.76 2.95 10.55
N LYS A 41 -15.21 1.86 10.06
CA LYS A 41 -15.37 0.53 10.67
C LYS A 41 -14.18 0.16 11.53
N ASP A 42 -13.31 1.12 11.84
CA ASP A 42 -12.07 0.91 12.59
C ASP A 42 -11.07 0.01 11.89
N ILE A 43 -11.12 -0.05 10.55
CA ILE A 43 -10.16 -0.82 9.76
C ILE A 43 -9.02 0.11 9.34
N PHE A 44 -7.79 -0.30 9.64
CA PHE A 44 -6.60 0.45 9.27
C PHE A 44 -6.23 0.22 7.81
N PHE A 45 -5.77 1.29 7.15
CA PHE A 45 -5.16 1.20 5.83
C PHE A 45 -4.02 2.19 5.70
N LEU A 46 -3.14 1.92 4.72
CA LEU A 46 -2.04 2.82 4.38
C LEU A 46 -2.50 3.78 3.28
N GLU A 47 -2.10 5.03 3.37
CA GLU A 47 -2.44 6.02 2.35
C GLU A 47 -1.23 6.88 2.04
N LYS A 48 -0.98 7.08 0.75
CA LYS A 48 0.04 8.02 0.29
C LYS A 48 -0.42 8.67 -0.99
N GLN A 49 -0.21 9.98 -1.09
CA GLN A 49 -0.50 10.72 -2.29
C GLN A 49 0.80 11.16 -2.96
N PHE A 50 0.87 10.93 -4.26
CA PHE A 50 2.02 11.27 -5.09
C PHE A 50 1.62 12.42 -6.01
N SER A 51 2.54 13.37 -6.24
CA SER A 51 2.29 14.54 -7.07
C SER A 51 3.05 14.44 -8.38
N PHE A 52 2.42 14.90 -9.47
CA PHE A 52 3.00 14.85 -10.80
C PHE A 52 2.75 16.19 -11.51
N LYS A 53 3.48 16.42 -12.60
CA LYS A 53 3.38 17.69 -13.32
C LYS A 53 2.21 17.75 -14.30
N ASN A 54 1.57 16.62 -14.62
CA ASN A 54 0.45 16.58 -15.54
C ASN A 54 -0.34 15.27 -15.38
N PHE A 55 -1.42 15.14 -16.16
CA PHE A 55 -2.28 13.95 -16.10
C PHE A 55 -1.57 12.70 -16.62
N LEU A 56 -0.82 12.83 -17.71
CA LEU A 56 -0.16 11.66 -18.31
C LEU A 56 0.83 11.02 -17.35
N ASP A 57 1.59 11.84 -16.63
CA ASP A 57 2.56 11.33 -15.65
C ASP A 57 1.84 10.62 -14.50
N SER A 58 0.71 11.15 -14.04
CA SER A 58 -0.13 10.47 -13.03
C SER A 58 -0.60 9.11 -13.55
N GLN A 59 -1.09 9.07 -14.79
CA GLN A 59 -1.61 7.85 -15.40
C GLN A 59 -0.50 6.81 -15.57
N ASN A 60 0.68 7.23 -16.03
CA ASN A 60 1.82 6.32 -16.18
C ASN A 60 2.22 5.70 -14.85
N PHE A 61 2.24 6.49 -13.79
CA PHE A 61 2.52 5.99 -12.45
C PHE A 61 1.48 4.95 -12.02
N VAL A 62 0.21 5.24 -12.22
CA VAL A 62 -0.89 4.32 -11.87
C VAL A 62 -0.77 3.00 -12.62
N ASN A 63 -0.37 3.05 -13.89
CA ASN A 63 -0.18 1.84 -14.69
C ASN A 63 0.94 0.96 -14.12
N VAL A 64 2.03 1.56 -13.65
CA VAL A 64 3.14 0.82 -13.03
C VAL A 64 2.69 0.24 -11.69
N VAL A 65 1.97 1.01 -10.89
CA VAL A 65 1.40 0.51 -9.62
C VAL A 65 0.51 -0.71 -9.87
N GLY A 66 -0.33 -0.64 -10.90
CA GLY A 66 -1.20 -1.74 -11.29
C GLY A 66 -0.44 -3.00 -11.65
N LYS A 67 0.65 -2.85 -12.41
CA LYS A 67 1.50 -3.96 -12.81
C LYS A 67 2.13 -4.63 -11.58
N ILE A 68 2.68 -3.85 -10.67
CA ILE A 68 3.28 -4.36 -9.44
C ILE A 68 2.22 -5.09 -8.61
N SER A 69 1.04 -4.51 -8.49
CA SER A 69 -0.07 -5.09 -7.73
C SER A 69 -0.48 -6.45 -8.27
N GLU A 70 -0.54 -6.59 -9.60
CA GLU A 70 -0.85 -7.87 -10.24
C GLU A 70 0.25 -8.90 -9.98
N GLU A 71 1.50 -8.49 -10.07
CA GLU A 71 2.64 -9.38 -9.81
C GLU A 71 2.65 -9.88 -8.36
N GLU A 72 2.25 -9.00 -7.43
CA GLU A 72 2.24 -9.35 -6.00
C GLU A 72 0.93 -10.03 -5.56
N GLY A 73 -0.10 -10.00 -6.41
CA GLY A 73 -1.41 -10.53 -6.03
C GLY A 73 -2.06 -9.78 -4.87
N HIS A 74 -1.75 -8.50 -4.72
CA HIS A 74 -2.27 -7.65 -3.66
C HIS A 74 -2.65 -6.30 -4.25
N HIS A 75 -3.92 -5.94 -4.19
CA HIS A 75 -4.47 -4.83 -4.98
C HIS A 75 -4.89 -3.65 -4.11
N PRO A 76 -4.31 -2.46 -4.36
CA PRO A 76 -4.70 -1.25 -3.64
C PRO A 76 -5.94 -0.61 -4.28
N GLU A 77 -6.53 0.35 -3.59
CA GLU A 77 -7.44 1.28 -4.23
C GLU A 77 -6.63 2.47 -4.74
N ILE A 78 -6.94 2.91 -5.95
CA ILE A 78 -6.20 3.99 -6.60
C ILE A 78 -7.17 5.08 -7.01
N THR A 79 -6.88 6.31 -6.60
CA THR A 79 -7.61 7.50 -7.05
C THR A 79 -6.58 8.40 -7.71
N PHE A 80 -6.81 8.81 -8.95
CA PHE A 80 -5.86 9.70 -9.60
C PHE A 80 -6.56 10.70 -10.52
N GLY A 81 -5.82 11.74 -10.86
CA GLY A 81 -6.30 12.75 -11.75
C GLY A 81 -5.13 13.60 -12.24
N TRP A 82 -5.43 14.81 -12.68
CA TRP A 82 -4.37 15.69 -13.15
C TRP A 82 -3.43 16.04 -12.00
N GLY A 83 -2.20 15.63 -12.13
CA GLY A 83 -1.14 16.01 -11.20
C GLY A 83 -1.09 15.23 -9.89
N TYR A 84 -1.87 14.16 -9.72
CA TYR A 84 -1.82 13.39 -8.48
C TYR A 84 -2.26 11.94 -8.65
N ALA A 85 -1.79 11.09 -7.74
CA ALA A 85 -2.31 9.74 -7.56
C ALA A 85 -2.28 9.41 -6.07
N LYS A 86 -3.42 8.95 -5.55
CA LYS A 86 -3.55 8.56 -4.15
C LYS A 86 -3.73 7.05 -4.08
N ILE A 87 -2.89 6.40 -3.29
CA ILE A 87 -2.87 4.95 -3.15
C ILE A 87 -3.31 4.57 -1.74
N ASN A 88 -4.31 3.71 -1.65
CA ASN A 88 -4.80 3.18 -0.36
C ASN A 88 -4.59 1.67 -0.36
N ILE A 89 -3.92 1.16 0.68
CA ILE A 89 -3.59 -0.27 0.78
C ILE A 89 -4.11 -0.84 2.09
N THR A 90 -4.83 -1.95 2.01
CA THR A 90 -5.24 -2.72 3.18
C THR A 90 -5.44 -4.17 2.77
N THR A 91 -5.54 -5.06 3.74
CA THR A 91 -5.80 -6.49 3.47
C THR A 91 -7.25 -6.79 3.85
N HIS A 92 -8.14 -6.80 2.85
CA HIS A 92 -9.58 -6.98 3.07
C HIS A 92 -9.93 -8.29 3.77
N ALA A 93 -9.22 -9.37 3.45
CA ALA A 93 -9.51 -10.68 4.01
C ALA A 93 -9.41 -10.74 5.52
N ILE A 94 -8.61 -9.87 6.14
CA ILE A 94 -8.42 -9.82 7.59
C ILE A 94 -8.90 -8.52 8.22
N GLU A 95 -9.49 -7.65 7.41
CA GLU A 95 -10.01 -6.34 7.83
C GLU A 95 -8.97 -5.49 8.56
N GLY A 96 -7.78 -5.39 7.99
CA GLY A 96 -6.70 -4.62 8.58
C GLY A 96 -5.39 -4.76 7.83
N LEU A 97 -4.29 -4.40 8.50
CA LEU A 97 -2.96 -4.41 7.91
C LEU A 97 -2.19 -5.69 8.23
N SER A 98 -1.37 -6.09 7.29
CA SER A 98 -0.44 -7.20 7.41
C SER A 98 0.88 -6.78 6.77
N GLU A 99 1.89 -7.66 6.83
CA GLU A 99 3.15 -7.40 6.17
C GLU A 99 2.99 -7.14 4.68
N ASN A 100 2.03 -7.80 4.01
CA ASN A 100 1.77 -7.62 2.58
C ASN A 100 1.54 -6.16 2.21
N ASP A 101 0.82 -5.42 3.04
CA ASP A 101 0.52 -4.01 2.76
C ASP A 101 1.80 -3.18 2.72
N PHE A 102 2.70 -3.45 3.64
CA PHE A 102 3.98 -2.74 3.72
C PHE A 102 4.95 -3.18 2.62
N ILE A 103 4.91 -4.45 2.22
CA ILE A 103 5.69 -4.93 1.07
C ILE A 103 5.27 -4.17 -0.20
N LEU A 104 3.97 -4.09 -0.44
CA LEU A 104 3.46 -3.37 -1.60
C LEU A 104 3.81 -1.89 -1.55
N ALA A 105 3.65 -1.26 -0.38
CA ALA A 105 4.01 0.15 -0.19
C ALA A 105 5.48 0.40 -0.51
N ALA A 106 6.38 -0.46 -0.01
CA ALA A 106 7.82 -0.34 -0.27
C ALA A 106 8.13 -0.44 -1.76
N LYS A 107 7.48 -1.36 -2.47
CA LYS A 107 7.71 -1.54 -3.91
C LYS A 107 7.17 -0.37 -4.72
N ILE A 108 6.04 0.18 -4.32
CA ILE A 108 5.49 1.38 -4.97
C ILE A 108 6.45 2.56 -4.80
N ASP A 109 7.08 2.70 -3.64
CA ASP A 109 8.03 3.78 -3.38
C ASP A 109 9.26 3.72 -4.27
N LYS A 110 9.51 2.61 -4.93
CA LYS A 110 10.67 2.45 -5.84
C LYS A 110 10.36 2.76 -7.30
N ILE A 111 9.16 3.14 -7.63
CA ILE A 111 8.77 3.51 -9.00
C ILE A 111 9.48 4.80 -9.44
#